data_b6e295988d272e9ec817bb662034c26a
#
_entry.id   b6e295988d272e9ec817bb662034c26a
#
_cell.length_a   1.000
_cell.length_b   1.000
_cell.length_c   1.000
_cell.angle_alpha   90.00
_cell.angle_beta   90.00
_cell.angle_gamma   90.00
#
_symmetry.space_group_name_H-M   'P 1'
#
loop_
_entity.id
_entity.type
_entity.pdbx_description
1 polymer ?
#
loop_
_entity_poly.entity_id
_entity_poly.type
_entity_poly.pdbx_seq_one_letter_code
_entity_poly.pdbx_strand_id
1 'polypeptide(L)'
;FLRAKAEAENARRRAEEEVSKARKFGIESFAESLLPVADSLDAALAIKEATPQQLREGADATLRQLTSALERNKVVAINPAAGAKFDPHQHQAISVVPAEQEANTVVAVLQKGYVIAERVLRPALVTVAAPK
;
A
#
# COMPACT_ATOMS: atom_id res chain seq x y z
N PHE A 1 -32.36 -32.68 19.38
CA PHE A 1 -30.93 -32.94 19.05
C PHE A 1 -30.65 -32.85 17.55
N LEU A 2 -31.37 -33.62 16.75
CA LEU A 2 -31.18 -33.62 15.29
C LEU A 2 -31.54 -32.28 14.67
N ARG A 3 -32.58 -31.61 15.17
CA ARG A 3 -32.97 -30.28 14.68
C ARG A 3 -31.91 -29.25 14.99
N ALA A 4 -31.36 -29.25 16.20
CA ALA A 4 -30.32 -28.31 16.60
C ALA A 4 -29.06 -28.49 15.74
N LYS A 5 -28.68 -29.72 15.43
CA LYS A 5 -27.53 -30.03 14.57
C LYS A 5 -27.77 -29.54 13.16
N ALA A 6 -28.97 -29.74 12.61
CA ALA A 6 -29.30 -29.25 11.26
C ALA A 6 -29.30 -27.73 11.19
N GLU A 7 -29.82 -27.07 12.23
CA GLU A 7 -29.81 -25.60 12.30
C GLU A 7 -28.39 -25.07 12.40
N ALA A 8 -27.52 -25.71 13.15
CA ALA A 8 -26.12 -25.32 13.28
C ALA A 8 -25.38 -25.44 11.93
N GLU A 9 -25.61 -26.53 11.20
CA GLU A 9 -25.01 -26.73 9.87
C GLU A 9 -25.53 -25.72 8.87
N ASN A 10 -26.83 -25.41 8.90
CA ASN A 10 -27.40 -24.39 8.02
C ASN A 10 -26.82 -22.99 8.31
N ALA A 11 -26.67 -22.66 9.59
CA ALA A 11 -26.08 -21.38 10.00
C ALA A 11 -24.64 -21.28 9.53
N ARG A 12 -23.85 -22.35 9.68
CA ARG A 12 -22.47 -22.40 9.24
C ARG A 12 -22.37 -22.21 7.73
N ARG A 13 -23.20 -22.90 6.98
CA ARG A 13 -23.20 -22.78 5.51
C ARG A 13 -23.54 -21.37 5.07
N ARG A 14 -24.54 -20.73 5.69
CA ARG A 14 -24.91 -19.35 5.39
C ARG A 14 -23.78 -18.38 5.70
N ALA A 15 -23.10 -18.60 6.84
CA ALA A 15 -21.96 -17.79 7.22
C ALA A 15 -20.81 -17.91 6.19
N GLU A 16 -20.53 -19.14 5.75
CA GLU A 16 -19.50 -19.40 4.73
C GLU A 16 -19.84 -18.71 3.40
N GLU A 17 -21.12 -18.76 3.00
CA GLU A 17 -21.60 -18.10 1.79
C GLU A 17 -21.45 -16.58 1.90
N GLU A 18 -21.79 -16.01 3.05
CA GLU A 18 -21.66 -14.57 3.29
C GLU A 18 -20.20 -14.14 3.26
N VAL A 19 -19.30 -14.91 3.85
CA VAL A 19 -17.86 -14.62 3.82
C VAL A 19 -17.34 -14.68 2.39
N SER A 20 -17.77 -15.68 1.62
CA SER A 20 -17.37 -15.82 0.22
C SER A 20 -17.84 -14.61 -0.62
N LYS A 21 -19.07 -14.17 -0.41
CA LYS A 21 -19.62 -13.00 -1.09
C LYS A 21 -18.88 -11.73 -0.70
N ALA A 22 -18.58 -11.57 0.59
CA ALA A 22 -17.85 -10.41 1.08
C ALA A 22 -16.44 -10.34 0.48
N ARG A 23 -15.77 -11.48 0.37
CA ARG A 23 -14.45 -11.56 -0.26
C ARG A 23 -14.51 -11.18 -1.74
N LYS A 24 -15.50 -11.70 -2.46
CA LYS A 24 -15.72 -11.37 -3.87
C LYS A 24 -15.98 -9.88 -4.04
N PHE A 25 -16.85 -9.32 -3.21
CA PHE A 25 -17.18 -7.90 -3.27
C PHE A 25 -15.94 -7.05 -2.99
N GLY A 26 -15.13 -7.44 -1.99
CA GLY A 26 -13.89 -6.73 -1.67
C GLY A 26 -12.90 -6.75 -2.84
N ILE A 27 -12.72 -7.90 -3.48
CA ILE A 27 -11.84 -8.04 -4.64
C ILE A 27 -12.35 -7.22 -5.81
N GLU A 28 -13.64 -7.27 -6.09
CA GLU A 28 -14.25 -6.51 -7.19
C GLU A 28 -14.12 -5.01 -6.97
N SER A 29 -14.40 -4.55 -5.75
CA SER A 29 -14.29 -3.15 -5.40
C SER A 29 -12.84 -2.66 -5.53
N PHE A 30 -11.89 -3.45 -5.06
CA PHE A 30 -10.46 -3.12 -5.21
C PHE A 30 -10.06 -3.09 -6.68
N ALA A 31 -10.47 -4.09 -7.45
CA ALA A 31 -10.17 -4.14 -8.88
C ALA A 31 -10.74 -2.93 -9.62
N GLU A 32 -11.98 -2.54 -9.32
CA GLU A 32 -12.58 -1.34 -9.91
C GLU A 32 -11.78 -0.08 -9.58
N SER A 33 -11.25 0.01 -8.36
CA SER A 33 -10.46 1.17 -7.95
C SER A 33 -9.14 1.30 -8.71
N LEU A 34 -8.66 0.19 -9.29
CA LEU A 34 -7.42 0.18 -10.08
C LEU A 34 -7.65 0.51 -11.57
N LEU A 35 -8.89 0.48 -12.05
CA LEU A 35 -9.16 0.78 -13.46
C LEU A 35 -8.72 2.17 -13.89
N PRO A 36 -8.94 3.23 -13.10
CA PRO A 36 -8.40 4.55 -13.47
C PRO A 36 -6.88 4.57 -13.62
N VAL A 37 -6.17 3.73 -12.87
CA VAL A 37 -4.70 3.60 -13.00
C VAL A 37 -4.34 3.04 -14.37
N ALA A 38 -5.03 1.97 -14.78
CA ALA A 38 -4.83 1.38 -16.10
C ALA A 38 -5.17 2.38 -17.20
N ASP A 39 -6.26 3.13 -17.04
CA ASP A 39 -6.66 4.15 -18.00
C ASP A 39 -5.62 5.25 -18.14
N SER A 40 -5.02 5.68 -17.04
CA SER A 40 -3.96 6.68 -17.07
C SER A 40 -2.72 6.20 -17.82
N LEU A 41 -2.36 4.93 -17.62
CA LEU A 41 -1.23 4.33 -18.33
C LEU A 41 -1.53 4.19 -19.83
N ASP A 42 -2.73 3.75 -20.17
CA ASP A 42 -3.15 3.65 -21.58
C ASP A 42 -3.11 5.03 -22.27
N ALA A 43 -3.58 6.06 -21.58
CA ALA A 43 -3.56 7.42 -22.12
C ALA A 43 -2.12 7.90 -22.35
N ALA A 44 -1.23 7.61 -21.41
CA ALA A 44 0.18 7.99 -21.55
C ALA A 44 0.84 7.27 -22.72
N LEU A 45 0.54 5.98 -22.90
CA LEU A 45 1.10 5.18 -23.98
C LEU A 45 0.54 5.54 -25.35
N ALA A 46 -0.65 6.16 -25.40
CA ALA A 46 -1.25 6.59 -26.65
C ALA A 46 -0.55 7.80 -27.27
N ILE A 47 0.23 8.52 -26.50
CA ILE A 47 1.01 9.67 -27.01
C ILE A 47 2.24 9.12 -27.72
N LYS A 48 2.29 9.26 -29.06
CA LYS A 48 3.36 8.63 -29.86
C LYS A 48 4.72 9.28 -29.72
N GLU A 49 4.78 10.59 -29.59
CA GLU A 49 6.04 11.31 -29.48
C GLU A 49 6.06 12.18 -28.22
N ALA A 50 5.96 11.49 -27.08
CA ALA A 50 5.94 12.17 -25.80
C ALA A 50 7.32 12.74 -25.46
N THR A 51 7.35 13.99 -24.98
CA THR A 51 8.57 14.58 -24.44
C THR A 51 8.89 13.95 -23.09
N PRO A 52 10.16 14.04 -22.61
CA PRO A 52 10.47 13.57 -21.26
C PRO A 52 9.61 14.21 -20.18
N GLN A 53 9.25 15.48 -20.34
CA GLN A 53 8.37 16.19 -19.42
C GLN A 53 6.97 15.54 -19.39
N GLN A 54 6.41 15.24 -20.56
CA GLN A 54 5.10 14.60 -20.67
C GLN A 54 5.12 13.20 -20.06
N LEU A 55 6.19 12.44 -20.25
CA LEU A 55 6.34 11.12 -19.67
C LEU A 55 6.36 11.19 -18.13
N ARG A 56 7.09 12.18 -17.61
CA ARG A 56 7.18 12.39 -16.16
C ARG A 56 5.82 12.78 -15.58
N GLU A 57 5.12 13.69 -16.23
CA GLU A 57 3.79 14.12 -15.80
C GLU A 57 2.79 12.96 -15.83
N GLY A 58 2.86 12.12 -16.87
CA GLY A 58 2.03 10.94 -16.98
C GLY A 58 2.30 9.94 -15.87
N ALA A 59 3.57 9.71 -15.55
CA ALA A 59 3.96 8.83 -14.46
C ALA A 59 3.47 9.36 -13.11
N ASP A 60 3.64 10.66 -12.88
CA ASP A 60 3.21 11.30 -11.64
C ASP A 60 1.68 11.21 -11.46
N ALA A 61 0.94 11.48 -12.54
CA ALA A 61 -0.52 11.38 -12.53
C ALA A 61 -0.96 9.94 -12.23
N THR A 62 -0.28 8.96 -12.82
CA THR A 62 -0.58 7.54 -12.60
C THR A 62 -0.31 7.15 -11.15
N LEU A 63 0.79 7.60 -10.59
CA LEU A 63 1.13 7.33 -9.19
C LEU A 63 0.08 7.93 -8.25
N ARG A 64 -0.38 9.15 -8.53
CA ARG A 64 -1.44 9.77 -7.73
C ARG A 64 -2.75 8.98 -7.81
N GLN A 65 -3.11 8.48 -8.98
CA GLN A 65 -4.27 7.63 -9.18
C GLN A 65 -4.15 6.35 -8.36
N LEU A 66 -2.98 5.70 -8.42
CA LEU A 66 -2.72 4.48 -7.66
C LEU A 66 -2.79 4.74 -6.15
N THR A 67 -2.17 5.82 -5.69
CA THR A 67 -2.19 6.21 -4.27
C THR A 67 -3.63 6.42 -3.80
N SER A 68 -4.45 7.12 -4.59
CA SER A 68 -5.86 7.33 -4.26
C SER A 68 -6.63 6.02 -4.18
N ALA A 69 -6.39 5.10 -5.12
CA ALA A 69 -7.04 3.79 -5.13
C ALA A 69 -6.67 2.98 -3.88
N LEU A 70 -5.39 3.00 -3.52
CA LEU A 70 -4.90 2.31 -2.32
C LEU A 70 -5.52 2.90 -1.06
N GLU A 71 -5.55 4.24 -0.94
CA GLU A 71 -6.10 4.92 0.23
C GLU A 71 -7.59 4.64 0.41
N ARG A 72 -8.35 4.56 -0.68
CA ARG A 72 -9.77 4.17 -0.61
C ARG A 72 -9.97 2.77 -0.05
N ASN A 73 -8.97 1.92 -0.18
CA ASN A 73 -8.97 0.56 0.35
C ASN A 73 -8.17 0.45 1.65
N LYS A 74 -7.93 1.59 2.31
CA LYS A 74 -7.24 1.69 3.61
C LYS A 74 -5.79 1.25 3.55
N VAL A 75 -5.16 1.36 2.38
CA VAL A 75 -3.74 1.07 2.20
C VAL A 75 -3.00 2.40 2.11
N VAL A 76 -2.15 2.66 3.10
CA VAL A 76 -1.45 3.94 3.23
C VAL A 76 0.06 3.69 3.23
N ALA A 77 0.79 4.53 2.51
CA ALA A 77 2.24 4.41 2.43
C ALA A 77 2.92 4.80 3.74
N ILE A 78 3.96 4.08 4.09
CA ILE A 78 4.89 4.44 5.15
C ILE A 78 6.08 5.10 4.46
N ASN A 79 6.18 6.41 4.58
CA ASN A 79 7.23 7.19 3.92
C ASN A 79 7.75 8.26 4.88
N PRO A 80 8.56 7.86 5.87
CA PRO A 80 9.04 8.80 6.88
C PRO A 80 9.92 9.88 6.25
N ALA A 81 9.80 11.09 6.75
CA ALA A 81 10.64 12.21 6.33
C ALA A 81 12.05 12.03 6.88
N ALA A 82 13.02 12.63 6.21
CA ALA A 82 14.38 12.68 6.74
C ALA A 82 14.39 13.36 8.10
N GLY A 83 15.08 12.76 9.06
CA GLY A 83 15.11 13.24 10.44
C GLY A 83 14.06 12.63 11.35
N ALA A 84 13.09 11.90 10.81
CA ALA A 84 12.10 11.21 11.63
C ALA A 84 12.77 10.11 12.45
N LYS A 85 12.25 9.84 13.64
CA LYS A 85 12.79 8.76 14.48
C LYS A 85 12.55 7.41 13.82
N PHE A 86 13.54 6.54 13.87
CA PHE A 86 13.39 5.17 13.43
C PHE A 86 12.39 4.44 14.32
N ASP A 87 11.40 3.83 13.70
CA ASP A 87 10.36 3.05 14.37
C ASP A 87 10.44 1.60 13.88
N PRO A 88 10.91 0.66 14.72
CA PRO A 88 11.07 -0.74 14.28
C PRO A 88 9.76 -1.43 13.93
N HIS A 89 8.61 -0.87 14.31
CA HIS A 89 7.30 -1.43 13.94
C HIS A 89 6.92 -1.12 12.49
N GLN A 90 7.44 -0.03 11.95
CA GLN A 90 7.09 0.44 10.61
C GLN A 90 8.27 0.52 9.65
N HIS A 91 9.49 0.53 10.17
CA HIS A 91 10.71 0.70 9.37
C HIS A 91 11.65 -0.47 9.54
N GLN A 92 12.43 -0.73 8.50
CA GLN A 92 13.53 -1.69 8.56
C GLN A 92 14.79 -0.96 8.14
N ALA A 93 15.76 -0.88 9.03
CA ALA A 93 17.04 -0.24 8.71
C ALA A 93 17.88 -1.20 7.87
N ILE A 94 18.25 -0.75 6.68
CA ILE A 94 19.07 -1.52 5.76
C ILE A 94 20.55 -1.24 6.01
N SER A 95 20.89 0.01 6.29
CA SER A 95 22.25 0.36 6.61
C SER A 95 22.30 1.62 7.49
N VAL A 96 23.42 1.80 8.12
CA VAL A 96 23.73 2.96 8.96
C VAL A 96 24.69 3.81 8.18
N VAL A 97 24.38 5.10 8.00
CA VAL A 97 25.17 6.00 7.19
C VAL A 97 25.52 7.26 7.98
N PRO A 98 26.68 7.88 7.72
CA PRO A 98 27.00 9.15 8.37
C PRO A 98 26.07 10.24 7.85
N ALA A 99 25.55 11.06 8.77
CA ALA A 99 24.67 12.16 8.43
C ALA A 99 24.70 13.22 9.53
N GLU A 100 24.39 14.44 9.16
CA GLU A 100 24.32 15.54 10.11
C GLU A 100 22.94 15.62 10.74
N GLN A 101 22.60 14.61 11.48
CA GLN A 101 21.33 14.52 12.21
C GLN A 101 21.50 13.58 13.40
N GLU A 102 20.51 13.53 14.25
CA GLU A 102 20.57 12.67 15.43
C GLU A 102 20.74 11.21 15.06
N ALA A 103 21.47 10.48 15.87
CA ALA A 103 21.63 9.04 15.70
C ALA A 103 20.26 8.35 15.69
N ASN A 104 20.15 7.29 14.92
CA ASN A 104 18.95 6.47 14.85
C ASN A 104 17.72 7.22 14.32
N THR A 105 17.96 8.20 13.44
CA THR A 105 16.90 8.87 12.69
C THR A 105 17.00 8.46 11.22
N VAL A 106 15.87 8.53 10.51
CA VAL A 106 15.81 8.16 9.10
C VAL A 106 16.58 9.17 8.26
N VAL A 107 17.48 8.68 7.42
CA VAL A 107 18.22 9.52 6.46
C VAL A 107 17.51 9.49 5.11
N ALA A 108 17.20 8.31 4.61
CA ALA A 108 16.52 8.15 3.33
C ALA A 108 15.64 6.91 3.34
N VAL A 109 14.59 6.96 2.52
CA VAL A 109 13.72 5.82 2.28
C VAL A 109 14.12 5.19 0.95
N LEU A 110 14.57 3.96 1.00
CA LEU A 110 14.95 3.21 -0.20
C LEU A 110 13.74 2.58 -0.88
N GLN A 111 12.76 2.18 -0.08
CA GLN A 111 11.52 1.60 -0.56
C GLN A 111 10.43 1.92 0.44
N LYS A 112 9.33 2.50 -0.04
CA LYS A 112 8.19 2.81 0.82
C LYS A 112 7.58 1.54 1.40
N GLY A 113 7.15 1.62 2.65
CA GLY A 113 6.34 0.58 3.25
C GLY A 113 4.86 0.88 3.06
N TYR A 114 4.02 -0.05 3.47
CA TYR A 114 2.56 0.11 3.39
C TYR A 114 1.89 -0.53 4.59
N VAL A 115 0.86 0.13 5.09
CA VAL A 115 -0.05 -0.43 6.10
C VAL A 115 -1.42 -0.60 5.44
N ILE A 116 -2.13 -1.65 5.83
CA ILE A 116 -3.53 -1.84 5.48
C ILE A 116 -4.31 -1.87 6.78
N ALA A 117 -5.25 -0.92 6.94
CA ALA A 117 -5.96 -0.72 8.20
C ALA A 117 -4.94 -0.57 9.35
N GLU A 118 -4.86 -1.53 10.28
CA GLU A 118 -3.95 -1.47 11.42
C GLU A 118 -2.75 -2.41 11.29
N ARG A 119 -2.57 -3.04 10.14
CA ARG A 119 -1.52 -4.03 9.95
C ARG A 119 -0.49 -3.56 8.93
N VAL A 120 0.79 -3.69 9.27
CA VAL A 120 1.88 -3.40 8.35
C VAL A 120 1.96 -4.52 7.31
N LEU A 121 1.78 -4.16 6.02
CA LEU A 121 1.94 -5.11 4.91
C LEU A 121 3.41 -5.34 4.63
N ARG A 122 4.19 -4.28 4.62
CA ARG A 122 5.66 -4.34 4.54
C ARG A 122 6.22 -3.07 5.16
N PRO A 123 7.34 -3.18 5.89
CA PRO A 123 7.97 -1.99 6.46
C PRO A 123 8.65 -1.15 5.37
N ALA A 124 8.88 0.11 5.66
CA ALA A 124 9.70 0.96 4.80
C ALA A 124 11.16 0.59 4.98
N LEU A 125 11.88 0.41 3.88
CA LEU A 125 13.33 0.17 3.92
C LEU A 125 14.04 1.51 3.98
N VAL A 126 14.80 1.73 5.03
CA VAL A 126 15.40 3.04 5.29
C VAL A 126 16.89 2.91 5.61
N THR A 127 17.60 4.00 5.44
CA THR A 127 18.93 4.18 6.01
C THR A 127 18.79 5.07 7.24
N VAL A 128 19.59 4.82 8.27
CA VAL A 128 19.54 5.59 9.50
C VAL A 128 20.88 6.25 9.76
N ALA A 129 20.84 7.34 10.53
CA ALA A 129 22.03 8.10 10.85
C ALA A 129 22.90 7.37 11.88
N ALA A 130 24.20 7.36 11.63
CA ALA A 130 25.18 6.79 12.55
C ALA A 130 25.33 7.68 13.80
N PRO A 131 25.72 7.09 14.95
CA PRO A 131 26.10 7.90 16.12
C PRO A 131 27.27 8.81 15.76
N LYS A 132 27.25 10.02 16.29
CA LYS A 132 28.33 10.98 16.11
C LYS A 132 29.53 10.65 16.97
#